data_d8a0762dc433ec76577ee5a8c5ade660
#
_entry.id   d8a0762dc433ec76577ee5a8c5ade660
#
_cell.length_a   1.000
_cell.length_b   1.000
_cell.length_c   1.000
_cell.angle_alpha   90.00
_cell.angle_beta   90.00
_cell.angle_gamma   90.00
#
_symmetry.space_group_name_H-M   'P 1'
#
loop_
_entity.id
_entity.type
_entity.pdbx_description
1 polymer ?
#
loop_
_entity_poly.entity_id
_entity_poly.type
_entity_poly.pdbx_seq_one_letter_code
_entity_poly.pdbx_strand_id
1 'polypeptide(L)'
;MHSKFPIPKRPHPSGIGDVTQPLPQASIEAMHKAVDELASKETFRGYGPEQGYDFLIDAILKNDYASRGVHLESGEIFVSDGAKSDTGNIGDILRHDNSIGVTDPIYPVYIDSNVMCGRAGVLENGRWSNVVYLPA
;
A
#
# COMPACT_ATOMS: atom_id res chain seq x y z
N MET A 1 32.29 38.92 5.52
CA MET A 1 31.41 38.70 6.70
C MET A 1 30.48 37.53 6.41
N HIS A 2 30.86 36.33 6.80
CA HIS A 2 29.99 35.14 6.63
C HIS A 2 29.03 35.03 7.83
N SER A 3 27.73 35.09 7.57
CA SER A 3 26.68 34.94 8.56
C SER A 3 26.81 33.56 9.22
N LYS A 4 27.13 33.57 10.54
CA LYS A 4 27.17 32.36 11.39
C LYS A 4 25.81 32.09 12.01
N PHE A 5 24.78 31.88 11.19
CA PHE A 5 23.55 31.30 11.73
C PHE A 5 23.53 29.82 11.34
N PRO A 6 23.60 28.88 12.31
CA PRO A 6 23.42 27.48 12.01
C PRO A 6 21.99 27.28 11.47
N ILE A 7 21.90 26.79 10.25
CA ILE A 7 20.61 26.36 9.69
C ILE A 7 20.08 25.28 10.64
N PRO A 8 18.93 25.48 11.30
CA PRO A 8 18.38 24.44 12.13
C PRO A 8 18.19 23.18 11.27
N LYS A 9 18.76 22.06 11.72
CA LYS A 9 18.48 20.76 11.10
C LYS A 9 16.96 20.61 11.11
N ARG A 10 16.34 20.62 9.94
CA ARG A 10 14.92 20.31 9.83
C ARG A 10 14.74 18.92 10.45
N PRO A 11 13.84 18.76 11.40
CA PRO A 11 13.49 17.40 11.83
C PRO A 11 13.12 16.62 10.57
N HIS A 12 13.65 15.40 10.44
CA HIS A 12 13.24 14.52 9.35
C HIS A 12 11.73 14.44 9.38
N PRO A 13 11.04 14.66 8.25
CA PRO A 13 9.59 14.50 8.21
C PRO A 13 9.28 13.03 8.53
N SER A 14 8.93 12.76 9.77
CA SER A 14 8.63 11.41 10.28
C SER A 14 7.28 10.87 9.77
N GLY A 15 6.72 11.46 8.73
CA GLY A 15 5.44 11.07 8.17
C GLY A 15 5.49 10.37 6.81
N ILE A 16 6.66 10.29 6.17
CA ILE A 16 6.82 9.62 4.87
C ILE A 16 7.90 8.55 5.03
N GLY A 17 7.50 7.29 4.90
CA GLY A 17 8.44 6.18 4.78
C GLY A 17 9.19 6.28 3.45
N ASP A 18 10.52 6.23 3.49
CA ASP A 18 11.36 6.18 2.30
C ASP A 18 12.08 4.84 2.23
N VAL A 19 12.24 4.34 1.00
CA VAL A 19 12.99 3.11 0.75
C VAL A 19 14.48 3.44 0.74
N THR A 20 15.17 3.08 1.81
CA THR A 20 16.58 3.42 2.02
C THR A 20 17.54 2.26 1.77
N GLN A 21 17.03 1.05 1.58
CA GLN A 21 17.83 -0.15 1.38
C GLN A 21 17.62 -0.73 -0.03
N PRO A 22 18.67 -1.28 -0.65
CA PRO A 22 18.53 -2.00 -1.91
C PRO A 22 17.71 -3.28 -1.73
N LEU A 23 17.20 -3.81 -2.84
CA LEU A 23 16.50 -5.08 -2.83
C LEU A 23 17.42 -6.21 -2.38
N PRO A 24 16.90 -7.21 -1.64
CA PRO A 24 17.64 -8.43 -1.34
C PRO A 24 18.07 -9.15 -2.60
N GLN A 25 19.23 -9.81 -2.56
CA GLN A 25 19.77 -10.54 -3.70
C GLN A 25 18.80 -11.60 -4.24
N ALA A 26 18.08 -12.30 -3.35
CA ALA A 26 17.07 -13.29 -3.75
C ALA A 26 15.93 -12.67 -4.58
N SER A 27 15.53 -11.43 -4.29
CA SER A 27 14.52 -10.73 -5.08
C SER A 27 15.04 -10.38 -6.47
N ILE A 28 16.29 -9.93 -6.57
CA ILE A 28 16.93 -9.62 -7.85
C ILE A 28 17.00 -10.89 -8.72
N GLU A 29 17.44 -12.01 -8.14
CA GLU A 29 17.51 -13.29 -8.87
C GLU A 29 16.14 -13.80 -9.33
N ALA A 30 15.11 -13.65 -8.50
CA ALA A 30 13.74 -14.00 -8.86
C ALA A 30 13.21 -13.13 -10.01
N MET A 31 13.51 -11.83 -10.01
CA MET A 31 13.14 -10.92 -11.09
C MET A 31 13.83 -11.28 -12.40
N HIS A 32 15.11 -11.63 -12.39
CA HIS A 32 15.82 -12.12 -13.59
C HIS A 32 15.16 -13.39 -14.15
N LYS A 33 14.84 -14.37 -13.30
CA LYS A 33 14.14 -15.59 -13.73
C LYS A 33 12.77 -15.29 -14.33
N ALA A 34 12.01 -14.36 -13.73
CA ALA A 34 10.72 -13.97 -14.26
C ALA A 34 10.82 -13.30 -15.64
N VAL A 35 11.90 -12.55 -15.90
CA VAL A 35 12.17 -11.98 -17.23
C VAL A 35 12.51 -13.09 -18.22
N ASP A 36 13.34 -14.06 -17.84
CA ASP A 36 13.71 -15.20 -18.69
C ASP A 36 12.48 -16.05 -19.07
N GLU A 37 11.51 -16.20 -18.17
CA GLU A 37 10.24 -16.89 -18.45
C GLU A 37 9.43 -16.23 -19.57
N LEU A 38 9.58 -14.93 -19.82
CA LEU A 38 8.88 -14.23 -20.90
C LEU A 38 9.42 -14.57 -22.29
N ALA A 39 10.62 -15.14 -22.38
CA ALA A 39 11.27 -15.44 -23.64
C ALA A 39 10.76 -16.74 -24.31
N SER A 40 10.05 -17.60 -23.58
CA SER A 40 9.54 -18.90 -24.08
C SER A 40 8.01 -18.88 -24.11
N LYS A 41 7.44 -19.43 -25.18
CA LYS A 41 5.98 -19.54 -25.33
C LYS A 41 5.36 -20.41 -24.23
N GLU A 42 6.09 -21.39 -23.73
CA GLU A 42 5.64 -22.35 -22.72
C GLU A 42 5.54 -21.71 -21.33
N THR A 43 6.37 -20.71 -21.07
CA THR A 43 6.46 -20.03 -19.76
C THR A 43 5.95 -18.58 -19.80
N PHE A 44 5.71 -18.04 -20.99
CA PHE A 44 5.15 -16.71 -21.15
C PHE A 44 3.82 -16.58 -20.43
N ARG A 45 3.68 -15.51 -19.66
CA ARG A 45 2.48 -15.16 -18.91
C ARG A 45 1.91 -13.85 -19.46
N GLY A 46 0.69 -13.90 -19.99
CA GLY A 46 -0.07 -12.73 -20.41
C GLY A 46 -0.79 -12.10 -19.20
N TYR A 47 -2.08 -11.84 -19.36
CA TYR A 47 -2.91 -11.41 -18.22
C TYR A 47 -2.95 -12.51 -17.15
N GLY A 48 -2.63 -12.15 -15.93
CA GLY A 48 -2.74 -13.04 -14.77
C GLY A 48 -4.20 -13.24 -14.35
N PRO A 49 -4.45 -14.21 -13.44
CA PRO A 49 -5.74 -14.33 -12.77
C PRO A 49 -6.07 -13.05 -11.99
N GLU A 50 -7.35 -12.68 -11.94
CA GLU A 50 -7.82 -11.43 -11.31
C GLU A 50 -7.45 -11.31 -9.82
N GLN A 51 -7.43 -12.41 -9.08
CA GLN A 51 -7.01 -12.44 -7.68
C GLN A 51 -5.50 -12.52 -7.48
N GLY A 52 -4.75 -12.92 -8.49
CA GLY A 52 -3.33 -13.23 -8.44
C GLY A 52 -3.03 -14.68 -8.77
N TYR A 53 -1.76 -15.01 -8.95
CA TYR A 53 -1.33 -16.39 -9.23
C TYR A 53 -1.41 -17.27 -7.97
N ASP A 54 -1.90 -18.49 -8.11
CA ASP A 54 -2.07 -19.45 -6.99
C ASP A 54 -0.77 -19.64 -6.20
N PHE A 55 0.38 -19.76 -6.86
CA PHE A 55 1.67 -19.93 -6.18
C PHE A 55 2.00 -18.78 -5.21
N LEU A 56 1.59 -17.55 -5.54
CA LEU A 56 1.81 -16.39 -4.69
C LEU A 56 0.79 -16.34 -3.56
N ILE A 57 -0.48 -16.62 -3.87
CA ILE A 57 -1.55 -16.72 -2.87
C ILE A 57 -1.20 -17.77 -1.82
N ASP A 58 -0.79 -18.97 -2.25
CA ASP A 58 -0.37 -20.06 -1.36
C ASP A 58 0.85 -19.67 -0.50
N ALA A 59 1.82 -18.97 -1.09
CA ALA A 59 2.98 -18.48 -0.35
C ALA A 59 2.56 -17.46 0.74
N ILE A 60 1.66 -16.55 0.43
CA ILE A 60 1.12 -15.57 1.39
C ILE A 60 0.35 -16.29 2.50
N LEU A 61 -0.58 -17.17 2.14
CA LEU A 61 -1.37 -17.94 3.11
C LEU A 61 -0.49 -18.70 4.09
N LYS A 62 0.54 -19.38 3.57
CA LYS A 62 1.43 -20.21 4.36
C LYS A 62 2.37 -19.37 5.25
N ASN A 63 3.03 -18.37 4.68
CA ASN A 63 4.14 -17.69 5.34
C ASN A 63 3.71 -16.47 6.15
N ASP A 64 2.67 -15.75 5.70
CA ASP A 64 2.23 -14.53 6.37
C ASP A 64 1.06 -14.76 7.34
N TYR A 65 0.20 -15.73 7.07
CA TYR A 65 -0.99 -15.98 7.90
C TYR A 65 -0.88 -17.26 8.73
N ALA A 66 -0.76 -18.43 8.10
CA ALA A 66 -0.73 -19.70 8.83
C ALA A 66 0.44 -19.79 9.82
N SER A 67 1.59 -19.23 9.49
CA SER A 67 2.74 -19.14 10.38
C SER A 67 2.48 -18.35 11.68
N ARG A 68 1.43 -17.52 11.67
CA ARG A 68 0.98 -16.71 12.82
C ARG A 68 -0.32 -17.24 13.46
N GLY A 69 -0.74 -18.44 13.07
CA GLY A 69 -1.97 -19.07 13.57
C GLY A 69 -3.26 -18.48 13.00
N VAL A 70 -3.19 -17.71 11.91
CA VAL A 70 -4.35 -17.20 11.19
C VAL A 70 -4.61 -18.10 9.98
N HIS A 71 -5.83 -18.59 9.84
CA HIS A 71 -6.26 -19.44 8.74
C HIS A 71 -7.20 -18.67 7.84
N LEU A 72 -6.81 -18.49 6.58
CA LEU A 72 -7.60 -17.88 5.53
C LEU A 72 -7.72 -18.85 4.36
N GLU A 73 -8.80 -18.70 3.59
CA GLU A 73 -9.01 -19.40 2.33
C GLU A 73 -8.38 -18.63 1.17
N SER A 74 -8.05 -19.31 0.08
CA SER A 74 -7.44 -18.65 -1.11
C SER A 74 -8.32 -17.54 -1.69
N GLY A 75 -9.64 -17.67 -1.61
CA GLY A 75 -10.60 -16.67 -2.04
C GLY A 75 -10.61 -15.37 -1.22
N GLU A 76 -9.91 -15.33 -0.08
CA GLU A 76 -9.80 -14.15 0.78
C GLU A 76 -8.54 -13.33 0.51
N ILE A 77 -7.67 -13.78 -0.43
CA ILE A 77 -6.44 -13.10 -0.81
C ILE A 77 -6.59 -12.50 -2.21
N PHE A 78 -6.35 -11.20 -2.32
CA PHE A 78 -6.30 -10.46 -3.58
C PHE A 78 -4.93 -9.79 -3.70
N VAL A 79 -4.20 -10.10 -4.77
CA VAL A 79 -2.90 -9.51 -5.06
C VAL A 79 -3.09 -8.28 -5.93
N SER A 80 -2.54 -7.16 -5.51
CA SER A 80 -2.58 -5.89 -6.23
C SER A 80 -1.17 -5.36 -6.52
N ASP A 81 -1.10 -4.25 -7.22
CA ASP A 81 0.16 -3.54 -7.49
C ASP A 81 0.60 -2.60 -6.36
N GLY A 82 -0.10 -2.64 -5.23
CA GLY A 82 0.28 -1.95 -4.01
C GLY A 82 -0.86 -1.27 -3.27
N ALA A 83 -0.62 -0.92 -2.01
CA ALA A 83 -1.60 -0.36 -1.09
C ALA A 83 -2.27 0.94 -1.57
N LYS A 84 -1.63 1.72 -2.44
CA LYS A 84 -2.25 2.93 -2.99
C LYS A 84 -3.40 2.60 -3.93
N SER A 85 -3.22 1.60 -4.80
CA SER A 85 -4.27 1.12 -5.70
C SER A 85 -5.43 0.56 -4.90
N ASP A 86 -5.14 -0.24 -3.87
CA ASP A 86 -6.18 -0.79 -2.99
C ASP A 86 -6.95 0.33 -2.29
N THR A 87 -6.26 1.32 -1.75
CA THR A 87 -6.88 2.47 -1.08
C THR A 87 -7.77 3.29 -2.01
N GLY A 88 -7.36 3.43 -3.27
CA GLY A 88 -8.16 4.11 -4.30
C GLY A 88 -9.41 3.30 -4.69
N ASN A 89 -9.21 2.02 -4.95
CA ASN A 89 -10.24 1.15 -5.54
C ASN A 89 -11.27 0.65 -4.53
N ILE A 90 -10.90 0.43 -3.26
CA ILE A 90 -11.82 -0.08 -2.23
C ILE A 90 -13.05 0.82 -2.06
N GLY A 91 -12.88 2.08 -2.36
CA GLY A 91 -13.98 3.03 -2.36
C GLY A 91 -15.12 2.67 -3.32
N ASP A 92 -14.84 1.98 -4.43
CA ASP A 92 -15.84 1.66 -5.45
C ASP A 92 -16.84 0.60 -4.98
N ILE A 93 -16.46 -0.24 -4.02
CA ILE A 93 -17.33 -1.25 -3.41
C ILE A 93 -18.02 -0.75 -2.12
N LEU A 94 -17.68 0.46 -1.66
CA LEU A 94 -18.23 1.05 -0.45
C LEU A 94 -19.17 2.22 -0.79
N ARG A 95 -20.14 2.47 0.08
CA ARG A 95 -21.07 3.60 -0.09
C ARG A 95 -20.34 4.92 0.12
N HIS A 96 -20.78 5.96 -0.58
CA HIS A 96 -20.21 7.32 -0.49
C HIS A 96 -20.38 7.97 0.90
N ASP A 97 -21.38 7.54 1.65
CA ASP A 97 -21.73 8.06 2.97
C ASP A 97 -21.05 7.28 4.13
N ASN A 98 -20.21 6.29 3.82
CA ASN A 98 -19.43 5.62 4.84
C ASN A 98 -18.39 6.55 5.45
N SER A 99 -18.27 6.52 6.78
CA SER A 99 -17.19 7.23 7.49
C SER A 99 -15.85 6.53 7.26
N ILE A 100 -14.79 7.31 7.19
CA ILE A 100 -13.44 6.86 6.92
C ILE A 100 -12.63 6.90 8.21
N GLY A 101 -12.21 5.74 8.73
CA GLY A 101 -11.31 5.67 9.88
C GLY A 101 -9.86 5.66 9.43
N VAL A 102 -9.04 6.57 9.97
CA VAL A 102 -7.59 6.63 9.72
C VAL A 102 -6.82 6.81 11.02
N THR A 103 -5.60 6.30 11.07
CA THR A 103 -4.69 6.61 12.19
C THR A 103 -4.22 8.07 12.11
N ASP A 104 -3.83 8.66 13.24
CA ASP A 104 -3.28 10.01 13.29
C ASP A 104 -2.02 9.98 14.18
N PRO A 105 -0.82 10.12 13.61
CA PRO A 105 -0.50 10.48 12.21
C PRO A 105 -0.68 9.35 11.20
N ILE A 106 -0.92 9.72 9.93
CA ILE A 106 -1.05 8.81 8.80
C ILE A 106 -0.34 9.33 7.56
N TYR A 107 0.01 8.43 6.64
CA TYR A 107 0.45 8.82 5.31
C TYR A 107 -0.67 9.57 4.56
N PRO A 108 -0.44 10.80 4.10
CA PRO A 108 -1.50 11.70 3.62
C PRO A 108 -2.41 11.11 2.53
N VAL A 109 -1.86 10.23 1.69
CA VAL A 109 -2.60 9.62 0.56
C VAL A 109 -3.88 8.92 1.00
N TYR A 110 -3.94 8.36 2.22
CA TYR A 110 -5.16 7.71 2.73
C TYR A 110 -6.31 8.69 2.96
N ILE A 111 -6.01 9.94 3.25
CA ILE A 111 -7.01 11.01 3.33
C ILE A 111 -7.24 11.61 1.95
N ASP A 112 -6.16 11.94 1.22
CA ASP A 112 -6.23 12.65 -0.05
C ASP A 112 -7.04 11.88 -1.10
N SER A 113 -6.89 10.55 -1.19
CA SER A 113 -7.69 9.72 -2.09
C SER A 113 -9.19 9.83 -1.82
N ASN A 114 -9.58 9.86 -0.56
CA ASN A 114 -10.98 10.01 -0.17
C ASN A 114 -11.51 11.44 -0.39
N VAL A 115 -10.66 12.45 -0.22
CA VAL A 115 -10.99 13.85 -0.57
C VAL A 115 -11.22 13.97 -2.07
N MET A 116 -10.33 13.42 -2.89
CA MET A 116 -10.43 13.43 -4.35
C MET A 116 -11.72 12.75 -4.86
N CYS A 117 -12.13 11.68 -4.17
CA CYS A 117 -13.36 10.95 -4.48
C CYS A 117 -14.64 11.59 -3.85
N GLY A 118 -14.52 12.73 -3.17
CA GLY A 118 -15.66 13.43 -2.57
C GLY A 118 -16.26 12.75 -1.34
N ARG A 119 -15.52 11.85 -0.67
CA ARG A 119 -16.00 11.05 0.47
C ARG A 119 -15.66 11.63 1.82
N ALA A 120 -14.68 12.54 1.89
CA ALA A 120 -14.17 13.08 3.14
C ALA A 120 -15.10 14.10 3.84
N GLY A 121 -16.15 14.55 3.17
CA GLY A 121 -17.04 15.58 3.69
C GLY A 121 -16.49 17.00 3.53
N VAL A 122 -16.75 17.87 4.49
CA VAL A 122 -16.34 19.29 4.50
C VAL A 122 -15.11 19.46 5.38
N LEU A 123 -14.17 20.31 4.96
CA LEU A 123 -13.01 20.66 5.77
C LEU A 123 -13.38 21.72 6.82
N GLU A 124 -13.33 21.36 8.09
CA GLU A 124 -13.64 22.23 9.21
C GLU A 124 -12.49 22.20 10.22
N ASN A 125 -11.95 23.36 10.57
CA ASN A 125 -10.87 23.49 11.55
C ASN A 125 -9.64 22.57 11.27
N GLY A 126 -9.34 22.35 9.99
CA GLY A 126 -8.22 21.50 9.58
C GLY A 126 -8.49 19.99 9.62
N ARG A 127 -9.74 19.57 9.85
CA ARG A 127 -10.18 18.17 9.83
C ARG A 127 -11.37 17.98 8.90
N TRP A 128 -11.43 16.83 8.26
CA TRP A 128 -12.54 16.46 7.38
C TRP A 128 -13.70 15.87 8.19
N SER A 129 -14.90 16.34 7.95
CA SER A 129 -16.09 16.03 8.76
C SER A 129 -16.50 14.54 8.70
N ASN A 130 -16.18 13.85 7.62
CA ASN A 130 -16.49 12.42 7.45
C ASN A 130 -15.27 11.52 7.69
N VAL A 131 -14.20 12.05 8.29
CA VAL A 131 -12.98 11.29 8.65
C VAL A 131 -12.87 11.18 10.15
N VAL A 132 -12.77 9.95 10.65
CA VAL A 132 -12.52 9.60 12.04
C VAL A 132 -11.01 9.41 12.22
N TYR A 133 -10.39 10.30 12.98
CA TYR A 133 -8.97 10.26 13.26
C TYR A 133 -8.72 9.44 14.54
N LEU A 134 -8.07 8.30 14.39
CA LEU A 134 -7.77 7.37 15.48
C LEU A 134 -6.33 7.64 15.97
N PRO A 135 -6.12 8.00 17.23
CA PRO A 135 -4.77 8.20 17.75
C PRO A 135 -3.97 6.89 17.67
N ALA A 136 -2.72 6.98 17.19
CA ALA A 136 -1.79 5.86 17.05
C ALA A 136 -0.90 5.73 18.29
#